data_3fa05d4aaedfbf46bae73d7db3deb6fc
#
_entry.id   3fa05d4aaedfbf46bae73d7db3deb6fc
#
_cell.length_a   1.000
_cell.length_b   1.000
_cell.length_c   1.000
_cell.angle_alpha   90.00
_cell.angle_beta   90.00
_cell.angle_gamma   90.00
#
_symmetry.space_group_name_H-M   'P 1'
#
loop_
_entity.id
_entity.type
_entity.pdbx_description
1 polymer ?
#
loop_
_entity_poly.entity_id
_entity_poly.type
_entity_poly.pdbx_seq_one_letter_code
_entity_poly.pdbx_strand_id
1 'polypeptide(L)'
;MKEKLWLLFLIAFSFNAYAQDVPPPNSLYVATQCFVNDGATFAEVVEEARSADISGPNSVFFRQPVAGNGAAPNQFTRVVVWDNMEHWATNVLIVPTESYTCDNANRSFWANRVLGTNRNAYDGTDVSLVTTRLCFIERGHTIADVYKSLNDGALAREAMGDTTMSMVSHLFLGPSTGTDMRTRIIIRRIGDSEAGLARSLDMLNEGDVGIGTPVNVPAEHCQDAALTRSYIIRRNN
;
A
#
# COMPACT_ATOMS: atom_id res chain seq x y z
N MET A 1 -27.60 -23.69 55.28
CA MET A 1 -26.31 -23.21 54.77
C MET A 1 -26.11 -23.66 53.32
N LYS A 2 -26.92 -23.20 52.35
CA LYS A 2 -26.77 -23.56 50.90
C LYS A 2 -27.10 -22.42 49.95
N GLU A 3 -27.07 -21.16 50.34
CA GLU A 3 -27.51 -20.03 49.52
C GLU A 3 -26.42 -18.97 49.24
N LYS A 4 -25.15 -19.25 49.42
CA LYS A 4 -24.08 -18.26 49.17
C LYS A 4 -23.11 -18.59 48.00
N LEU A 5 -23.42 -19.56 47.15
CA LEU A 5 -22.49 -20.00 46.10
C LEU A 5 -22.86 -19.56 44.69
N TRP A 6 -23.92 -18.76 44.51
CA TRP A 6 -24.40 -18.34 43.16
C TRP A 6 -24.04 -16.91 42.75
N LEU A 7 -23.39 -16.14 43.64
CA LEU A 7 -23.06 -14.74 43.37
C LEU A 7 -21.64 -14.49 42.82
N LEU A 8 -20.83 -15.54 42.66
CA LEU A 8 -19.45 -15.45 42.19
C LEU A 8 -19.25 -15.76 40.69
N PHE A 9 -20.31 -16.11 39.94
CA PHE A 9 -20.22 -16.53 38.57
C PHE A 9 -20.66 -15.46 37.54
N LEU A 10 -21.05 -14.25 37.98
CA LEU A 10 -21.57 -13.20 37.10
C LEU A 10 -20.61 -12.02 36.87
N ILE A 11 -19.36 -12.08 37.37
CA ILE A 11 -18.37 -10.98 37.16
C ILE A 11 -17.35 -11.30 36.05
N ALA A 12 -17.46 -12.43 35.39
CA ALA A 12 -16.39 -12.93 34.53
C ALA A 12 -16.63 -12.83 33.02
N PHE A 13 -17.52 -12.00 32.48
CA PHE A 13 -17.63 -11.84 31.04
C PHE A 13 -18.08 -10.44 30.61
N SER A 14 -17.38 -9.42 31.10
CA SER A 14 -17.43 -8.11 30.48
C SER A 14 -16.03 -7.74 29.90
N PHE A 15 -15.39 -8.66 29.24
CA PHE A 15 -14.44 -8.25 28.20
C PHE A 15 -15.28 -7.69 27.06
N ASN A 16 -15.63 -6.41 27.16
CA ASN A 16 -15.89 -5.63 25.97
C ASN A 16 -14.60 -5.71 25.14
N ALA A 17 -14.50 -6.70 24.27
CA ALA A 17 -13.67 -6.60 23.11
C ALA A 17 -14.21 -5.38 22.38
N TYR A 18 -13.62 -4.21 22.60
CA TYR A 18 -13.69 -3.11 21.66
C TYR A 18 -13.08 -3.67 20.38
N ALA A 19 -13.92 -4.29 19.55
CA ALA A 19 -13.60 -4.53 18.16
C ALA A 19 -13.31 -3.14 17.61
N GLN A 20 -12.02 -2.83 17.47
CA GLN A 20 -11.63 -1.58 16.85
C GLN A 20 -12.25 -1.58 15.45
N ASP A 21 -13.05 -0.55 15.15
CA ASP A 21 -13.74 -0.37 13.87
C ASP A 21 -12.74 -0.08 12.73
N VAL A 22 -11.86 -1.05 12.48
CA VAL A 22 -10.99 -1.02 11.32
C VAL A 22 -11.61 -1.90 10.25
N PRO A 23 -11.91 -1.36 9.08
CA PRO A 23 -12.43 -2.16 7.99
C PRO A 23 -11.43 -3.29 7.65
N PRO A 24 -11.94 -4.45 7.21
CA PRO A 24 -11.07 -5.51 6.71
C PRO A 24 -10.21 -4.97 5.56
N PRO A 25 -9.06 -5.59 5.27
CA PRO A 25 -8.28 -5.24 4.08
C PRO A 25 -9.15 -5.29 2.82
N ASN A 26 -9.02 -4.27 1.97
CA ASN A 26 -9.76 -4.19 0.71
C ASN A 26 -9.15 -5.10 -0.36
N SER A 27 -7.86 -5.41 -0.24
CA SER A 27 -7.12 -6.22 -1.21
C SER A 27 -5.79 -6.71 -0.62
N LEU A 28 -5.24 -7.72 -1.27
CA LEU A 28 -3.87 -8.17 -1.09
C LEU A 28 -3.00 -7.58 -2.19
N TYR A 29 -1.88 -6.99 -1.81
CA TYR A 29 -0.93 -6.34 -2.67
C TYR A 29 0.38 -7.10 -2.63
N VAL A 30 0.80 -7.65 -3.75
CA VAL A 30 2.06 -8.41 -3.86
C VAL A 30 3.05 -7.54 -4.62
N ALA A 31 4.10 -7.12 -3.93
CA ALA A 31 5.19 -6.33 -4.50
C ALA A 31 6.42 -7.20 -4.72
N THR A 32 7.00 -7.10 -5.91
CA THR A 32 8.21 -7.82 -6.31
C THR A 32 9.16 -6.83 -6.97
N GLN A 33 10.43 -6.85 -6.55
CA GLN A 33 11.47 -6.09 -7.20
C GLN A 33 11.84 -6.73 -8.53
N CYS A 34 11.92 -5.92 -9.57
CA CYS A 34 12.28 -6.37 -10.91
C CYS A 34 13.36 -5.47 -11.51
N PHE A 35 14.02 -5.97 -12.54
CA PHE A 35 15.11 -5.31 -13.23
C PHE A 35 14.90 -5.42 -14.74
N VAL A 36 15.07 -4.32 -15.45
CA VAL A 36 15.14 -4.30 -16.91
C VAL A 36 16.39 -5.06 -17.33
N ASN A 37 16.26 -5.99 -18.25
CA ASN A 37 17.37 -6.79 -18.77
C ASN A 37 18.29 -5.96 -19.66
N ASP A 38 19.54 -6.38 -19.78
CA ASP A 38 20.52 -5.72 -20.64
C ASP A 38 20.02 -5.65 -22.09
N GLY A 39 20.11 -4.46 -22.68
CA GLY A 39 19.69 -4.19 -24.05
C GLY A 39 18.20 -3.85 -24.20
N ALA A 40 17.38 -4.01 -23.16
CA ALA A 40 15.99 -3.59 -23.16
C ALA A 40 15.81 -2.21 -22.52
N THR A 41 14.70 -1.57 -22.85
CA THR A 41 14.25 -0.31 -22.24
C THR A 41 13.04 -0.56 -21.36
N PHE A 42 12.78 0.35 -20.38
CA PHE A 42 11.57 0.24 -19.55
C PHE A 42 10.28 0.37 -20.37
N ALA A 43 10.30 1.09 -21.49
CA ALA A 43 9.16 1.19 -22.39
C ALA A 43 8.82 -0.17 -23.01
N GLU A 44 9.82 -0.92 -23.46
CA GLU A 44 9.66 -2.29 -23.98
C GLU A 44 9.14 -3.24 -22.92
N VAL A 45 9.60 -3.10 -21.67
CA VAL A 45 9.06 -3.86 -20.50
C VAL A 45 7.57 -3.62 -20.33
N VAL A 46 7.11 -2.38 -20.40
CA VAL A 46 5.69 -2.03 -20.28
C VAL A 46 4.87 -2.61 -21.43
N GLU A 47 5.35 -2.49 -22.67
CA GLU A 47 4.67 -3.01 -23.87
C GLU A 47 4.59 -4.55 -23.86
N GLU A 48 5.69 -5.23 -23.54
CA GLU A 48 5.70 -6.70 -23.38
C GLU A 48 4.67 -7.15 -22.34
N ALA A 49 4.67 -6.52 -21.17
CA ALA A 49 3.76 -6.87 -20.08
C ALA A 49 2.28 -6.60 -20.43
N ARG A 50 1.98 -5.53 -21.18
CA ARG A 50 0.62 -5.22 -21.64
C ARG A 50 0.13 -6.18 -22.72
N SER A 51 1.03 -6.69 -23.54
CA SER A 51 0.70 -7.68 -24.59
C SER A 51 0.50 -9.09 -24.04
N ALA A 52 0.97 -9.37 -22.83
CA ALA A 52 0.87 -10.67 -22.22
C ALA A 52 -0.58 -10.97 -21.80
N ASP A 53 -1.00 -12.23 -22.00
CA ASP A 53 -2.31 -12.70 -21.50
C ASP A 53 -2.23 -12.95 -19.99
N ILE A 54 -2.44 -11.90 -19.23
CA ILE A 54 -2.45 -11.94 -17.76
C ILE A 54 -3.89 -12.10 -17.30
N SER A 55 -4.25 -13.29 -16.85
CA SER A 55 -5.56 -13.59 -16.22
C SER A 55 -5.38 -13.82 -14.72
N GLY A 56 -6.41 -13.57 -13.95
CA GLY A 56 -6.45 -13.84 -12.50
C GLY A 56 -6.34 -12.59 -11.61
N PRO A 57 -5.27 -11.78 -11.63
CA PRO A 57 -5.17 -10.63 -10.74
C PRO A 57 -6.19 -9.54 -11.08
N ASN A 58 -6.62 -8.78 -10.05
CA ASN A 58 -7.50 -7.62 -10.24
C ASN A 58 -6.80 -6.48 -10.98
N SER A 59 -5.50 -6.30 -10.70
CA SER A 59 -4.70 -5.28 -11.37
C SER A 59 -3.21 -5.63 -11.32
N VAL A 60 -2.48 -5.15 -12.32
CA VAL A 60 -1.01 -5.21 -12.36
C VAL A 60 -0.49 -3.83 -12.67
N PHE A 61 0.50 -3.39 -11.88
CA PHE A 61 1.18 -2.09 -12.04
C PHE A 61 2.68 -2.28 -12.06
N PHE A 62 3.36 -1.47 -12.86
CA PHE A 62 4.81 -1.31 -12.82
C PHE A 62 5.13 0.07 -12.27
N ARG A 63 6.00 0.14 -11.26
CA ARG A 63 6.41 1.38 -10.60
C ARG A 63 7.86 1.66 -10.82
N GLN A 64 8.12 2.65 -11.64
CA GLN A 64 9.46 3.15 -11.94
C GLN A 64 9.84 4.24 -10.92
N PRO A 65 11.00 4.15 -10.26
CA PRO A 65 11.48 5.19 -9.37
C PRO A 65 11.68 6.52 -10.10
N VAL A 66 11.25 7.62 -9.46
CA VAL A 66 11.46 9.00 -9.93
C VAL A 66 12.35 9.75 -8.94
N ALA A 67 12.10 9.61 -7.64
CA ALA A 67 12.88 10.23 -6.58
C ALA A 67 12.80 9.42 -5.27
N GLY A 68 13.83 9.52 -4.44
CA GLY A 68 13.94 8.80 -3.17
C GLY A 68 14.40 7.35 -3.34
N ASN A 69 14.46 6.60 -2.25
CA ASN A 69 14.77 5.16 -2.05
C ASN A 69 16.03 4.55 -2.72
N GLY A 70 16.88 5.31 -3.38
CA GLY A 70 18.19 4.83 -3.86
C GLY A 70 18.14 3.62 -4.80
N ALA A 71 17.06 3.48 -5.59
CA ALA A 71 16.91 2.38 -6.54
C ALA A 71 17.94 2.47 -7.69
N ALA A 72 18.38 1.31 -8.18
CA ALA A 72 19.23 1.24 -9.36
C ALA A 72 18.46 1.75 -10.61
N PRO A 73 19.16 2.32 -11.60
CA PRO A 73 18.51 2.91 -12.80
C PRO A 73 17.63 1.93 -13.58
N ASN A 74 17.96 0.65 -13.57
CA ASN A 74 17.19 -0.41 -14.26
C ASN A 74 16.16 -1.10 -13.35
N GLN A 75 16.00 -0.62 -12.11
CA GLN A 75 15.12 -1.24 -11.12
C GLN A 75 13.71 -0.68 -11.20
N PHE A 76 12.71 -1.54 -11.07
CA PHE A 76 11.31 -1.16 -10.89
C PHE A 76 10.60 -2.15 -9.95
N THR A 77 9.42 -1.79 -9.48
CA THR A 77 8.60 -2.68 -8.66
C THR A 77 7.38 -3.14 -9.45
N ARG A 78 7.26 -4.45 -9.65
CA ARG A 78 6.00 -5.06 -10.11
C ARG A 78 5.06 -5.22 -8.93
N VAL A 79 3.86 -4.73 -9.12
CA VAL A 79 2.78 -4.78 -8.14
C VAL A 79 1.61 -5.53 -8.72
N VAL A 80 1.16 -6.56 -8.01
CA VAL A 80 0.01 -7.35 -8.40
C VAL A 80 -1.03 -7.28 -7.28
N VAL A 81 -2.27 -6.95 -7.63
CA VAL A 81 -3.38 -6.78 -6.68
C VAL A 81 -4.34 -7.94 -6.80
N TRP A 82 -4.70 -8.53 -5.66
CA TRP A 82 -5.59 -9.66 -5.51
C TRP A 82 -6.66 -9.34 -4.46
N ASP A 83 -7.78 -10.05 -4.43
CA ASP A 83 -8.76 -9.89 -3.35
C ASP A 83 -8.17 -10.31 -2.00
N ASN A 84 -7.51 -11.47 -1.96
CA ASN A 84 -6.97 -12.10 -0.75
C ASN A 84 -5.91 -13.16 -1.09
N MET A 85 -5.41 -13.86 -0.07
CA MET A 85 -4.39 -14.92 -0.22
C MET A 85 -4.90 -16.15 -0.97
N GLU A 86 -6.16 -16.52 -0.79
CA GLU A 86 -6.76 -17.65 -1.50
C GLU A 86 -6.83 -17.37 -3.00
N HIS A 87 -7.30 -16.16 -3.38
CA HIS A 87 -7.33 -15.72 -4.77
C HIS A 87 -5.92 -15.74 -5.38
N TRP A 88 -4.91 -15.24 -4.67
CA TRP A 88 -3.52 -15.31 -5.12
C TRP A 88 -3.04 -16.75 -5.29
N ALA A 89 -3.25 -17.63 -4.29
CA ALA A 89 -2.73 -19.01 -4.28
C ALA A 89 -3.33 -19.89 -5.39
N THR A 90 -4.58 -19.63 -5.75
CA THR A 90 -5.29 -20.41 -6.78
C THR A 90 -5.08 -19.88 -8.20
N ASN A 91 -4.51 -18.68 -8.36
CA ASN A 91 -4.36 -18.02 -9.67
C ASN A 91 -2.92 -17.49 -9.90
N VAL A 92 -1.91 -18.09 -9.26
CA VAL A 92 -0.52 -17.68 -9.48
C VAL A 92 -0.14 -17.96 -10.93
N LEU A 93 0.05 -16.89 -11.68
CA LEU A 93 0.51 -16.93 -13.05
C LEU A 93 2.01 -16.64 -13.12
N ILE A 94 2.75 -17.51 -13.78
CA ILE A 94 4.13 -17.26 -14.19
C ILE A 94 4.09 -16.89 -15.66
N VAL A 95 4.28 -15.61 -15.97
CA VAL A 95 4.44 -15.14 -17.35
C VAL A 95 5.93 -15.11 -17.66
N PRO A 96 6.40 -15.88 -18.64
CA PRO A 96 7.78 -15.72 -19.13
C PRO A 96 7.97 -14.28 -19.64
N THR A 97 9.10 -13.68 -19.34
CA THR A 97 9.44 -12.31 -19.75
C THR A 97 10.84 -12.30 -20.36
N GLU A 98 11.02 -11.56 -21.46
CA GLU A 98 12.30 -11.41 -22.15
C GLU A 98 12.99 -10.10 -21.78
N SER A 99 12.23 -9.02 -21.62
CA SER A 99 12.75 -7.68 -21.36
C SER A 99 13.06 -7.39 -19.90
N TYR A 100 12.61 -8.23 -18.94
CA TYR A 100 12.86 -8.03 -17.52
C TYR A 100 12.89 -9.31 -16.69
N THR A 101 13.51 -9.21 -15.51
CA THR A 101 13.60 -10.31 -14.54
C THR A 101 13.11 -9.83 -13.18
N CYS A 102 12.43 -10.68 -12.42
CA CYS A 102 11.93 -10.34 -11.09
C CYS A 102 12.49 -11.27 -10.01
N ASP A 103 12.88 -10.69 -8.87
CA ASP A 103 13.29 -11.44 -7.68
C ASP A 103 12.05 -11.99 -6.96
N ASN A 104 11.53 -13.10 -7.46
CA ASN A 104 10.34 -13.74 -6.92
C ASN A 104 10.54 -14.36 -5.52
N ALA A 105 11.78 -14.59 -5.09
CA ALA A 105 12.11 -15.10 -3.76
C ALA A 105 11.91 -14.02 -2.67
N ASN A 106 12.11 -12.76 -3.02
CA ASN A 106 12.02 -11.62 -2.10
C ASN A 106 10.74 -10.79 -2.30
N ARG A 107 9.66 -11.43 -2.74
CA ARG A 107 8.37 -10.74 -2.82
C ARG A 107 7.79 -10.45 -1.43
N SER A 108 7.03 -9.38 -1.33
CA SER A 108 6.33 -8.98 -0.11
C SER A 108 4.82 -8.89 -0.34
N PHE A 109 4.07 -9.33 0.67
CA PHE A 109 2.61 -9.36 0.67
C PHE A 109 2.09 -8.36 1.68
N TRP A 110 1.21 -7.48 1.24
CA TRP A 110 0.70 -6.36 2.01
C TRP A 110 -0.83 -6.38 2.02
N ALA A 111 -1.41 -6.33 3.19
CA ALA A 111 -2.85 -6.17 3.35
C ALA A 111 -3.20 -4.69 3.29
N ASN A 112 -3.98 -4.29 2.28
CA ASN A 112 -4.28 -2.89 1.98
C ASN A 112 -5.59 -2.44 2.60
N ARG A 113 -5.64 -1.15 2.98
CA ARG A 113 -6.85 -0.41 3.32
C ARG A 113 -6.82 0.94 2.65
N VAL A 114 -7.90 1.26 1.96
CA VAL A 114 -8.10 2.60 1.41
C VAL A 114 -8.56 3.53 2.51
N LEU A 115 -8.06 4.76 2.50
CA LEU A 115 -8.32 5.81 3.45
C LEU A 115 -9.22 6.88 2.81
N GLY A 116 -10.01 7.56 3.61
CA GLY A 116 -10.96 8.56 3.11
C GLY A 116 -12.04 7.94 2.22
N THR A 117 -12.59 8.75 1.34
CA THR A 117 -13.68 8.39 0.41
C THR A 117 -13.25 8.33 -1.04
N ASN A 118 -12.11 8.96 -1.38
CA ASN A 118 -11.62 9.03 -2.75
C ASN A 118 -11.13 7.67 -3.28
N ARG A 119 -11.60 7.31 -4.48
CA ARG A 119 -11.29 6.05 -5.18
C ARG A 119 -10.73 6.29 -6.60
N ASN A 120 -10.45 7.53 -6.95
CA ASN A 120 -10.16 7.96 -8.33
C ASN A 120 -8.70 7.77 -8.77
N ALA A 121 -8.00 6.76 -8.25
CA ALA A 121 -6.65 6.45 -8.74
C ALA A 121 -6.67 6.14 -10.24
N TYR A 122 -5.78 6.78 -10.99
CA TYR A 122 -5.67 6.63 -12.45
C TYR A 122 -6.96 6.95 -13.22
N ASP A 123 -7.67 7.99 -12.86
CA ASP A 123 -8.92 8.35 -13.53
C ASP A 123 -8.64 8.81 -14.98
N GLY A 124 -9.12 8.00 -15.94
CA GLY A 124 -8.94 8.26 -17.38
C GLY A 124 -7.49 8.19 -17.89
N THR A 125 -6.54 7.62 -17.14
CA THR A 125 -5.12 7.52 -17.54
C THR A 125 -4.51 6.18 -17.18
N ASP A 126 -3.56 5.71 -18.00
CA ASP A 126 -2.78 4.49 -17.73
C ASP A 126 -1.48 4.76 -16.96
N VAL A 127 -1.20 6.01 -16.64
CA VAL A 127 0.02 6.43 -15.93
C VAL A 127 -0.33 7.44 -14.85
N SER A 128 0.22 7.26 -13.66
CA SER A 128 0.10 8.22 -12.57
C SER A 128 1.37 8.27 -11.72
N LEU A 129 1.46 9.26 -10.86
CA LEU A 129 2.47 9.34 -9.81
C LEU A 129 1.95 8.71 -8.52
N VAL A 130 2.88 8.11 -7.78
CA VAL A 130 2.61 7.50 -6.46
C VAL A 130 3.70 7.92 -5.49
N THR A 131 3.31 8.50 -4.36
CA THR A 131 4.21 8.62 -3.21
C THR A 131 4.09 7.42 -2.30
N THR A 132 5.21 6.98 -1.75
CA THR A 132 5.29 5.83 -0.84
C THR A 132 6.19 6.18 0.32
N ARG A 133 5.74 5.92 1.54
CA ARG A 133 6.54 6.04 2.77
C ARG A 133 6.46 4.76 3.57
N LEU A 134 7.60 4.16 3.88
CA LEU A 134 7.71 3.00 4.76
C LEU A 134 7.91 3.47 6.19
N CYS A 135 7.11 2.96 7.11
CA CYS A 135 7.19 3.22 8.54
C CYS A 135 7.03 1.91 9.34
N PHE A 136 7.22 2.03 10.65
CA PHE A 136 6.85 0.99 11.63
C PHE A 136 5.72 1.51 12.51
N ILE A 137 4.83 0.61 12.94
CA ILE A 137 3.82 0.95 13.95
C ILE A 137 4.55 1.21 15.27
N GLU A 138 4.25 2.32 15.93
CA GLU A 138 4.79 2.68 17.23
C GLU A 138 4.42 1.64 18.29
N ARG A 139 5.31 1.41 19.25
CA ARG A 139 5.09 0.41 20.31
C ARG A 139 3.85 0.74 21.12
N GLY A 140 3.01 -0.27 21.37
CA GLY A 140 1.76 -0.13 22.10
C GLY A 140 0.56 0.27 21.25
N HIS A 141 0.77 0.55 19.97
CA HIS A 141 -0.27 0.84 19.00
C HIS A 141 -0.53 -0.31 18.04
N THR A 142 -1.67 -0.24 17.36
CA THR A 142 -2.15 -1.25 16.42
C THR A 142 -2.33 -0.66 15.02
N ILE A 143 -2.54 -1.52 14.02
CA ILE A 143 -2.92 -1.04 12.68
C ILE A 143 -4.24 -0.25 12.70
N ALA A 144 -5.10 -0.50 13.68
CA ALA A 144 -6.34 0.24 13.88
C ALA A 144 -6.09 1.70 14.24
N ASP A 145 -5.18 1.93 15.18
CA ASP A 145 -4.83 3.29 15.62
C ASP A 145 -4.21 4.08 14.45
N VAL A 146 -3.31 3.44 13.71
CA VAL A 146 -2.71 4.01 12.50
C VAL A 146 -3.76 4.31 11.43
N TYR A 147 -4.65 3.34 11.15
CA TYR A 147 -5.72 3.50 10.17
C TYR A 147 -6.60 4.70 10.52
N LYS A 148 -7.07 4.78 11.76
CA LYS A 148 -7.94 5.87 12.22
C LYS A 148 -7.28 7.23 11.98
N SER A 149 -6.07 7.42 12.46
CA SER A 149 -5.36 8.71 12.32
C SER A 149 -5.11 9.08 10.86
N LEU A 150 -4.68 8.12 10.03
CA LEU A 150 -4.45 8.35 8.60
C LEU A 150 -5.75 8.61 7.84
N ASN A 151 -6.84 7.94 8.22
CA ASN A 151 -8.16 8.12 7.61
C ASN A 151 -8.71 9.53 7.89
N ASP A 152 -8.61 9.98 9.14
CA ASP A 152 -9.01 11.35 9.52
C ASP A 152 -8.21 12.40 8.72
N GLY A 153 -6.89 12.17 8.54
CA GLY A 153 -6.03 13.01 7.72
C GLY A 153 -6.38 12.97 6.22
N ALA A 154 -6.81 11.80 5.69
CA ALA A 154 -7.25 11.69 4.29
C ALA A 154 -8.53 12.47 4.06
N LEU A 155 -9.53 12.31 4.93
CA LEU A 155 -10.79 13.06 4.87
C LEU A 155 -10.58 14.58 4.95
N ALA A 156 -9.67 15.04 5.82
CA ALA A 156 -9.33 16.45 5.92
C ALA A 156 -8.73 17.00 4.61
N ARG A 157 -7.84 16.26 3.94
CA ARG A 157 -7.28 16.65 2.63
C ARG A 157 -8.34 16.64 1.52
N GLU A 158 -9.20 15.63 1.49
CA GLU A 158 -10.33 15.57 0.55
C GLU A 158 -11.24 16.80 0.69
N ALA A 159 -11.50 17.24 1.92
CA ALA A 159 -12.27 18.46 2.19
C ALA A 159 -11.59 19.76 1.67
N MET A 160 -10.26 19.73 1.50
CA MET A 160 -9.48 20.80 0.87
C MET A 160 -9.39 20.68 -0.66
N GLY A 161 -10.01 19.67 -1.27
CA GLY A 161 -10.00 19.45 -2.71
C GLY A 161 -8.90 18.48 -3.20
N ASP A 162 -8.25 17.74 -2.31
CA ASP A 162 -7.30 16.67 -2.71
C ASP A 162 -8.04 15.54 -3.44
N THR A 163 -7.68 15.28 -4.69
CA THR A 163 -8.28 14.22 -5.51
C THR A 163 -7.52 12.90 -5.43
N THR A 164 -6.42 12.83 -4.68
CA THR A 164 -5.60 11.63 -4.60
C THR A 164 -6.23 10.54 -3.74
N MET A 165 -6.11 9.28 -4.19
CA MET A 165 -6.45 8.13 -3.36
C MET A 165 -5.35 7.86 -2.34
N SER A 166 -5.71 7.81 -1.07
CA SER A 166 -4.80 7.47 0.02
C SER A 166 -4.98 6.02 0.47
N MET A 167 -3.88 5.37 0.83
CA MET A 167 -3.88 3.97 1.28
C MET A 167 -2.88 3.75 2.41
N VAL A 168 -3.22 2.84 3.32
CA VAL A 168 -2.26 2.23 4.24
C VAL A 168 -2.22 0.72 4.01
N SER A 169 -1.04 0.17 3.99
CA SER A 169 -0.82 -1.28 3.88
C SER A 169 0.05 -1.74 5.03
N HIS A 170 -0.28 -2.87 5.65
CA HIS A 170 0.62 -3.51 6.59
C HIS A 170 1.23 -4.78 5.99
N LEU A 171 2.48 -5.05 6.34
CA LEU A 171 3.18 -6.24 5.88
C LEU A 171 2.54 -7.48 6.48
N PHE A 172 2.13 -8.39 5.62
CA PHE A 172 1.55 -9.67 5.99
C PHE A 172 2.59 -10.79 5.93
N LEU A 173 3.32 -10.90 4.81
CA LEU A 173 4.42 -11.82 4.60
C LEU A 173 5.52 -11.13 3.77
N GLY A 174 6.78 -11.43 4.03
CA GLY A 174 7.87 -10.88 3.24
C GLY A 174 9.23 -11.09 3.87
N PRO A 175 10.29 -10.58 3.23
CA PRO A 175 11.64 -10.72 3.75
C PRO A 175 11.77 -10.12 5.15
N SER A 176 12.46 -10.82 6.03
CA SER A 176 12.80 -10.32 7.36
C SER A 176 13.70 -9.10 7.25
N THR A 177 13.47 -8.09 8.10
CA THR A 177 14.36 -6.94 8.26
C THR A 177 15.23 -7.04 9.51
N GLY A 178 15.66 -8.25 9.87
CA GLY A 178 16.46 -8.50 11.07
C GLY A 178 15.60 -8.74 12.31
N THR A 179 16.02 -8.24 13.46
CA THR A 179 15.40 -8.51 14.77
C THR A 179 14.24 -7.61 15.14
N ASP A 180 13.87 -6.67 14.26
CA ASP A 180 12.75 -5.76 14.54
C ASP A 180 11.42 -6.46 14.30
N MET A 181 10.72 -6.77 15.39
CA MET A 181 9.43 -7.46 15.39
C MET A 181 8.23 -6.54 15.19
N ARG A 182 8.46 -5.23 14.99
CA ARG A 182 7.36 -4.28 14.77
C ARG A 182 6.74 -4.47 13.39
N THR A 183 5.44 -4.24 13.34
CA THR A 183 4.71 -4.30 12.08
C THR A 183 5.13 -3.17 11.14
N ARG A 184 5.61 -3.52 9.96
CA ARG A 184 5.90 -2.55 8.90
C ARG A 184 4.60 -2.12 8.22
N ILE A 185 4.50 -0.84 7.95
CA ILE A 185 3.41 -0.24 7.19
C ILE A 185 3.96 0.57 6.03
N ILE A 186 3.17 0.66 4.97
CA ILE A 186 3.42 1.57 3.86
C ILE A 186 2.22 2.50 3.73
N ILE A 187 2.50 3.80 3.76
CA ILE A 187 1.54 4.86 3.49
C ILE A 187 1.74 5.29 2.04
N ARG A 188 0.67 5.31 1.24
CA ARG A 188 0.71 5.69 -0.18
C ARG A 188 -0.32 6.74 -0.49
N ARG A 189 0.03 7.61 -1.43
CA ARG A 189 -0.91 8.47 -2.13
C ARG A 189 -0.75 8.22 -3.62
N ILE A 190 -1.87 8.02 -4.30
CA ILE A 190 -1.93 7.67 -5.72
C ILE A 190 -2.74 8.76 -6.42
N GLY A 191 -2.17 9.42 -7.40
CA GLY A 191 -2.87 10.43 -8.18
C GLY A 191 -4.00 9.84 -9.03
N ASP A 192 -5.03 10.62 -9.28
CA ASP A 192 -5.96 10.41 -10.39
C ASP A 192 -5.20 10.45 -11.73
N SER A 193 -4.18 11.30 -11.79
CA SER A 193 -3.22 11.48 -12.87
C SER A 193 -1.86 11.91 -12.32
N GLU A 194 -0.83 12.00 -13.17
CA GLU A 194 0.46 12.57 -12.75
C GLU A 194 0.30 14.02 -12.26
N ALA A 195 -0.46 14.84 -13.00
CA ALA A 195 -0.73 16.22 -12.64
C ALA A 195 -1.57 16.34 -11.35
N GLY A 196 -2.48 15.39 -11.11
CA GLY A 196 -3.30 15.36 -9.90
C GLY A 196 -2.47 15.17 -8.64
N LEU A 197 -1.55 14.19 -8.63
CA LEU A 197 -0.65 14.04 -7.48
C LEU A 197 0.29 15.24 -7.33
N ALA A 198 0.81 15.78 -8.43
CA ALA A 198 1.67 16.97 -8.36
C ALA A 198 0.95 18.14 -7.69
N ARG A 199 -0.26 18.49 -8.13
CA ARG A 199 -1.09 19.53 -7.46
C ARG A 199 -1.32 19.24 -5.98
N SER A 200 -1.58 17.99 -5.64
CA SER A 200 -1.80 17.59 -4.26
C SER A 200 -0.52 17.74 -3.41
N LEU A 201 0.65 17.54 -3.97
CA LEU A 201 1.92 17.79 -3.29
C LEU A 201 2.19 19.28 -3.12
N ASP A 202 1.85 20.10 -4.13
CA ASP A 202 1.97 21.56 -4.06
C ASP A 202 1.06 22.12 -2.95
N MET A 203 -0.20 21.67 -2.86
CA MET A 203 -1.11 22.05 -1.77
C MET A 203 -0.55 21.76 -0.39
N LEU A 204 0.15 20.63 -0.22
CA LEU A 204 0.77 20.28 1.06
C LEU A 204 2.02 21.12 1.36
N ASN A 205 2.70 21.60 0.34
CA ASN A 205 3.90 22.42 0.48
C ASN A 205 3.58 23.90 0.74
N GLU A 206 2.44 24.38 0.21
CA GLU A 206 1.95 25.75 0.44
C GLU A 206 1.26 25.91 1.79
N GLY A 207 0.71 24.85 2.35
CA GLY A 207 0.18 24.85 3.71
C GLY A 207 1.28 24.58 4.73
N ASP A 208 1.15 25.11 5.94
CA ASP A 208 2.03 24.83 7.10
C ASP A 208 2.04 23.32 7.51
N VAL A 209 1.37 22.49 6.74
CA VAL A 209 1.34 21.04 6.91
C VAL A 209 2.42 20.46 6.00
N GLY A 210 3.61 20.31 6.50
CA GLY A 210 4.72 19.69 5.76
C GLY A 210 4.31 18.39 5.08
N ILE A 211 5.01 18.02 3.97
CA ILE A 211 4.85 16.75 3.23
C ILE A 211 5.00 15.52 4.17
N GLY A 212 5.15 15.77 5.44
CA GLY A 212 5.35 14.81 6.50
C GLY A 212 4.14 13.91 6.77
N THR A 213 4.40 12.86 7.53
CA THR A 213 3.36 12.09 8.20
C THR A 213 2.47 13.03 8.98
N PRO A 214 1.12 12.91 8.90
CA PRO A 214 0.24 13.75 9.69
C PRO A 214 0.68 13.75 11.16
N VAL A 215 0.62 14.90 11.80
CA VAL A 215 0.91 15.03 13.24
C VAL A 215 -0.02 14.05 13.97
N ASN A 216 0.54 13.19 14.82
CA ASN A 216 -0.15 12.17 15.63
C ASN A 216 -0.50 10.83 14.96
N VAL A 217 0.09 10.47 13.81
CA VAL A 217 0.04 9.08 13.38
C VAL A 217 0.94 8.25 14.28
N PRO A 218 0.44 7.17 14.92
CA PRO A 218 1.27 6.31 15.77
C PRO A 218 2.17 5.39 14.90
N ALA A 219 3.11 6.04 14.21
CA ALA A 219 4.10 5.42 13.34
C ALA A 219 5.47 6.07 13.55
N GLU A 220 6.50 5.26 13.63
CA GLU A 220 7.86 5.67 13.90
C GLU A 220 8.85 5.15 12.87
N HIS A 221 10.08 5.67 12.87
CA HIS A 221 11.14 5.29 11.94
C HIS A 221 10.70 5.32 10.48
N CYS A 222 9.94 6.34 10.13
CA CYS A 222 9.51 6.55 8.75
C CYS A 222 10.71 6.95 7.88
N GLN A 223 10.85 6.25 6.76
CA GLN A 223 11.79 6.64 5.71
C GLN A 223 11.28 7.92 5.01
N ASP A 224 12.16 8.59 4.29
CA ASP A 224 11.75 9.66 3.40
C ASP A 224 10.75 9.15 2.35
N ALA A 225 9.85 10.04 1.93
CA ALA A 225 8.88 9.68 0.92
C ALA A 225 9.57 9.45 -0.43
N ALA A 226 9.29 8.31 -1.04
CA ALA A 226 9.72 8.01 -2.40
C ALA A 226 8.62 8.37 -3.39
N LEU A 227 9.00 8.90 -4.55
CA LEU A 227 8.13 9.16 -5.68
C LEU A 227 8.39 8.14 -6.78
N THR A 228 7.33 7.52 -7.28
CA THR A 228 7.38 6.60 -8.41
C THR A 228 6.39 7.00 -9.49
N ARG A 229 6.73 6.76 -10.75
CA ARG A 229 5.80 6.77 -11.87
C ARG A 229 5.24 5.36 -12.01
N SER A 230 3.93 5.24 -11.98
CA SER A 230 3.21 3.97 -11.95
C SER A 230 2.40 3.80 -13.23
N TYR A 231 2.63 2.68 -13.90
CA TYR A 231 2.01 2.31 -15.18
C TYR A 231 0.99 1.21 -14.93
N ILE A 232 -0.23 1.38 -15.40
CA ILE A 232 -1.20 0.29 -15.45
C ILE A 232 -0.78 -0.67 -16.56
N ILE A 233 -0.54 -1.92 -16.18
CA ILE A 233 -0.31 -3.02 -17.12
C ILE A 233 -1.63 -3.73 -17.41
N ARG A 234 -2.38 -4.02 -16.36
CA ARG A 234 -3.69 -4.65 -16.43
C ARG A 234 -4.61 -4.09 -15.35
N ARG A 235 -5.87 -3.91 -15.69
CA ARG A 235 -6.97 -3.66 -14.73
C ARG A 235 -8.18 -4.47 -15.20
N ASN A 236 -8.71 -5.31 -14.32
CA ASN A 236 -10.01 -5.92 -14.55
C ASN A 236 -11.07 -4.91 -14.07
N ASN A 237 -11.93 -4.50 -14.98
CA ASN A 237 -13.08 -3.62 -14.71
C ASN A 237 -14.21 -4.41 -14.06
#